data_19bff26388daf71157c8f4e548f880be
#
_entry.id   19bff26388daf71157c8f4e548f880be
#
_cell.length_a   1.000
_cell.length_b   1.000
_cell.length_c   1.000
_cell.angle_alpha   90.00
_cell.angle_beta   90.00
_cell.angle_gamma   90.00
#
_symmetry.space_group_name_H-M   'P 1'
#
loop_
_entity.id
_entity.type
_entity.pdbx_description
1 polymer ?
#
loop_
_entity_poly.entity_id
_entity_poly.type
_entity_poly.pdbx_seq_one_letter_code
_entity_poly.pdbx_strand_id
1 'polypeptide(L)'
;MGVVTYDMEIPSKIPPTKLFKAFIIDGDNLVPKVLPHAIKCVKILEGDGCAGTIKEVTFGEGSHHKCVKQRVDAIDKDNLTYSYTIIEGDVLADKFESISYHIKIVACPDGGSICKNRSIYTTKGDCKVSEEEIKLGKEKASEIFKALEAYLLANPDYC
;
A
#
# COMPACT_ATOMS: atom_id res chain seq x y z
N MET A 1 18.33 -2.46 17.57
CA MET A 1 17.56 -2.53 16.31
C MET A 1 16.63 -3.72 16.36
N GLY A 2 15.36 -3.51 16.10
CA GLY A 2 14.36 -4.56 16.14
C GLY A 2 13.59 -4.67 14.82
N VAL A 3 13.01 -5.85 14.60
CA VAL A 3 12.17 -6.11 13.42
C VAL A 3 10.84 -6.63 13.92
N VAL A 4 9.75 -6.02 13.47
CA VAL A 4 8.38 -6.45 13.79
C VAL A 4 7.66 -6.74 12.48
N THR A 5 7.01 -7.90 12.40
CA THR A 5 6.23 -8.31 11.23
C THR A 5 4.76 -8.38 11.60
N TYR A 6 3.92 -7.86 10.74
CA TYR A 6 2.47 -7.87 10.93
C TYR A 6 1.78 -8.29 9.63
N ASP A 7 0.92 -9.30 9.73
CA ASP A 7 0.16 -9.81 8.59
C ASP A 7 -1.29 -9.39 8.68
N MET A 8 -1.86 -9.02 7.52
CA MET A 8 -3.27 -8.64 7.40
C MET A 8 -3.86 -9.25 6.14
N GLU A 9 -5.11 -9.70 6.22
CA GLU A 9 -5.84 -10.19 5.07
C GLU A 9 -7.15 -9.41 4.95
N ILE A 10 -7.45 -8.93 3.75
CA ILE A 10 -8.69 -8.20 3.47
C ILE A 10 -9.41 -8.90 2.33
N PRO A 11 -10.60 -9.49 2.60
CA PRO A 11 -11.41 -10.10 1.53
C PRO A 11 -12.06 -9.04 0.66
N SER A 12 -12.25 -9.34 -0.62
CA SER A 12 -12.89 -8.47 -1.58
C SER A 12 -13.78 -9.26 -2.51
N LYS A 13 -14.82 -8.62 -3.02
CA LYS A 13 -15.70 -9.19 -4.04
C LYS A 13 -15.13 -9.01 -5.43
N ILE A 14 -14.08 -8.22 -5.58
CA ILE A 14 -13.46 -7.90 -6.88
C ILE A 14 -12.58 -9.08 -7.30
N PRO A 15 -12.62 -9.50 -8.59
CA PRO A 15 -11.72 -10.55 -9.09
C PRO A 15 -10.24 -10.16 -8.91
N PRO A 16 -9.35 -11.15 -8.70
CA PRO A 16 -7.95 -10.86 -8.35
C PRO A 16 -7.21 -10.00 -9.38
N THR A 17 -7.34 -10.29 -10.67
CA THR A 17 -6.64 -9.53 -11.72
C THR A 17 -7.11 -8.09 -11.78
N LYS A 18 -8.41 -7.86 -11.64
CA LYS A 18 -8.99 -6.52 -11.63
C LYS A 18 -8.56 -5.73 -10.40
N LEU A 19 -8.55 -6.38 -9.23
CA LEU A 19 -8.10 -5.76 -7.98
C LEU A 19 -6.63 -5.38 -8.06
N PHE A 20 -5.78 -6.27 -8.56
CA PHE A 20 -4.36 -6.01 -8.73
C PHE A 20 -4.12 -4.83 -9.68
N LYS A 21 -4.84 -4.80 -10.80
CA LYS A 21 -4.72 -3.71 -11.76
C LYS A 21 -5.10 -2.36 -11.12
N ALA A 22 -6.24 -2.31 -10.47
CA ALA A 22 -6.76 -1.07 -9.89
C ALA A 22 -5.90 -0.57 -8.73
N PHE A 23 -5.48 -1.48 -7.84
CA PHE A 23 -4.80 -1.12 -6.61
C PHE A 23 -3.30 -0.89 -6.80
N ILE A 24 -2.67 -1.66 -7.68
CA ILE A 24 -1.22 -1.67 -7.83
C ILE A 24 -0.79 -1.02 -9.15
N ILE A 25 -1.27 -1.50 -10.28
CA ILE A 25 -0.83 -0.98 -11.59
C ILE A 25 -1.31 0.44 -11.81
N ASP A 26 -2.60 0.70 -11.59
CA ASP A 26 -3.20 2.02 -11.77
C ASP A 26 -3.29 2.81 -10.46
N GLY A 27 -2.83 2.24 -9.34
CA GLY A 27 -2.98 2.82 -8.01
C GLY A 27 -2.44 4.23 -7.88
N ASP A 28 -1.33 4.53 -8.55
CA ASP A 28 -0.71 5.85 -8.48
C ASP A 28 -1.62 6.97 -9.00
N ASN A 29 -2.52 6.64 -9.92
CA ASN A 29 -3.48 7.57 -10.49
C ASN A 29 -4.87 7.41 -9.88
N LEU A 30 -5.28 6.17 -9.65
CA LEU A 30 -6.62 5.85 -9.20
C LEU A 30 -6.86 6.22 -7.73
N VAL A 31 -5.93 5.91 -6.85
CA VAL A 31 -6.09 6.20 -5.42
C VAL A 31 -6.21 7.71 -5.15
N PRO A 32 -5.37 8.58 -5.73
CA PRO A 32 -5.57 10.03 -5.57
C PRO A 32 -6.90 10.54 -6.16
N LYS A 33 -7.38 9.89 -7.21
CA LYS A 33 -8.67 10.25 -7.82
C LYS A 33 -9.85 9.90 -6.90
N VAL A 34 -9.80 8.73 -6.28
CA VAL A 34 -10.88 8.23 -5.41
C VAL A 34 -10.80 8.85 -4.02
N LEU A 35 -9.60 9.05 -3.51
CA LEU A 35 -9.33 9.49 -2.12
C LEU A 35 -8.33 10.65 -2.07
N PRO A 36 -8.67 11.81 -2.67
CA PRO A 36 -7.72 12.94 -2.71
C PRO A 36 -7.39 13.52 -1.32
N HIS A 37 -8.26 13.31 -0.34
CA HIS A 37 -8.02 13.77 1.03
C HIS A 37 -7.03 12.86 1.79
N ALA A 38 -6.89 11.62 1.36
CA ALA A 38 -5.94 10.68 1.97
C ALA A 38 -4.60 10.70 1.24
N ILE A 39 -4.62 10.61 -0.09
CA ILE A 39 -3.43 10.66 -0.94
C ILE A 39 -3.66 11.68 -2.04
N LYS A 40 -2.87 12.75 -2.02
CA LYS A 40 -3.02 13.85 -2.96
C LYS A 40 -2.46 13.49 -4.34
N CYS A 41 -1.25 12.95 -4.38
CA CYS A 41 -0.61 12.53 -5.63
C CYS A 41 0.52 11.55 -5.38
N VAL A 42 0.89 10.82 -6.44
CA VAL A 42 2.05 9.95 -6.48
C VAL A 42 2.89 10.36 -7.69
N LYS A 43 4.18 10.59 -7.47
CA LYS A 43 5.10 11.02 -8.51
C LYS A 43 6.24 10.03 -8.63
N ILE A 44 6.56 9.60 -9.85
CA ILE A 44 7.72 8.76 -10.09
C ILE A 44 8.94 9.67 -10.20
N LEU A 45 9.90 9.49 -9.30
CA LEU A 45 11.15 10.25 -9.28
C LEU A 45 12.22 9.59 -10.14
N GLU A 46 12.29 8.26 -10.10
CA GLU A 46 13.24 7.47 -10.87
C GLU A 46 12.58 6.15 -11.30
N GLY A 47 12.92 5.66 -12.48
CA GLY A 47 12.46 4.36 -12.96
C GLY A 47 11.21 4.43 -13.82
N ASP A 48 10.69 3.25 -14.14
CA ASP A 48 9.59 3.07 -15.09
C ASP A 48 8.36 2.35 -14.48
N GLY A 49 8.33 2.18 -13.17
CA GLY A 49 7.27 1.46 -12.47
C GLY A 49 7.65 0.04 -12.07
N CYS A 50 8.74 -0.48 -12.58
CA CYS A 50 9.24 -1.82 -12.23
C CYS A 50 10.17 -1.76 -11.02
N ALA A 51 10.77 -2.91 -10.66
CA ALA A 51 11.70 -2.99 -9.53
C ALA A 51 12.79 -1.92 -9.63
N GLY A 52 13.08 -1.27 -8.52
CA GLY A 52 14.05 -0.17 -8.45
C GLY A 52 13.45 1.22 -8.62
N THR A 53 12.18 1.31 -9.01
CA THR A 53 11.49 2.59 -9.17
C THR A 53 11.37 3.31 -7.82
N ILE A 54 11.64 4.60 -7.80
CA ILE A 54 11.45 5.46 -6.63
C ILE A 54 10.23 6.35 -6.88
N LYS A 55 9.27 6.30 -5.96
CA LYS A 55 8.05 7.09 -6.01
C LYS A 55 7.96 8.01 -4.79
N GLU A 56 7.42 9.21 -5.00
CA GLU A 56 7.07 10.09 -3.90
C GLU A 56 5.56 10.14 -3.78
N VAL A 57 5.05 9.75 -2.61
CA VAL A 57 3.63 9.81 -2.29
C VAL A 57 3.39 11.03 -1.43
N THR A 58 2.55 11.95 -1.91
CA THR A 58 2.14 13.14 -1.15
C THR A 58 0.78 12.86 -0.55
N PHE A 59 0.68 12.96 0.77
CA PHE A 59 -0.56 12.72 1.48
C PHE A 59 -1.48 13.94 1.38
N GLY A 60 -2.78 13.70 1.48
CA GLY A 60 -3.78 14.75 1.48
C GLY A 60 -3.97 15.38 2.86
N GLU A 61 -4.90 16.32 2.93
CA GLU A 61 -5.17 17.10 4.16
C GLU A 61 -5.65 16.25 5.34
N GLY A 62 -6.22 15.08 5.07
CA GLY A 62 -6.69 14.16 6.10
C GLY A 62 -5.59 13.38 6.80
N SER A 63 -4.33 13.50 6.38
CA SER A 63 -3.21 12.78 6.96
C SER A 63 -2.37 13.69 7.86
N HIS A 64 -1.78 13.08 8.90
CA HIS A 64 -0.81 13.75 9.77
C HIS A 64 0.58 13.82 9.13
N HIS A 65 0.81 13.06 8.07
CA HIS A 65 2.09 13.00 7.37
C HIS A 65 2.03 13.81 6.08
N LYS A 66 3.17 14.32 5.64
CA LYS A 66 3.25 15.13 4.42
C LYS A 66 3.54 14.30 3.19
N CYS A 67 4.63 13.55 3.20
CA CYS A 67 5.00 12.70 2.08
C CYS A 67 5.95 11.59 2.50
N VAL A 68 6.04 10.57 1.65
CA VAL A 68 7.01 9.49 1.81
C VAL A 68 7.61 9.15 0.45
N LYS A 69 8.83 8.61 0.47
CA LYS A 69 9.45 8.02 -0.70
C LYS A 69 9.41 6.51 -0.58
N GLN A 70 8.97 5.85 -1.62
CA GLN A 70 8.86 4.40 -1.71
C GLN A 70 9.75 3.88 -2.83
N ARG A 71 10.42 2.76 -2.56
CA ARG A 71 11.14 2.03 -3.59
C ARG A 71 10.37 0.76 -3.92
N VAL A 72 10.10 0.56 -5.22
CA VAL A 72 9.48 -0.69 -5.66
C VAL A 72 10.55 -1.79 -5.61
N ASP A 73 10.33 -2.81 -4.80
CA ASP A 73 11.27 -3.92 -4.64
C ASP A 73 10.99 -5.03 -5.66
N ALA A 74 9.73 -5.34 -5.89
CA ALA A 74 9.33 -6.36 -6.86
C ALA A 74 7.89 -6.15 -7.30
N ILE A 75 7.59 -6.51 -8.53
CA ILE A 75 6.24 -6.55 -9.07
C ILE A 75 6.13 -7.74 -10.01
N ASP A 76 5.13 -8.60 -9.78
CA ASP A 76 4.87 -9.77 -10.59
C ASP A 76 3.39 -9.82 -10.95
N LYS A 77 3.08 -9.46 -12.19
CA LYS A 77 1.70 -9.39 -12.68
C LYS A 77 1.08 -10.77 -12.88
N ASP A 78 1.88 -11.78 -13.10
CA ASP A 78 1.41 -13.14 -13.31
C ASP A 78 0.99 -13.81 -11.99
N ASN A 79 1.78 -13.59 -10.94
CA ASN A 79 1.51 -14.12 -9.61
C ASN A 79 0.75 -13.15 -8.70
N LEU A 80 0.44 -11.94 -9.18
CA LEU A 80 -0.28 -10.90 -8.47
C LEU A 80 0.39 -10.53 -7.14
N THR A 81 1.71 -10.31 -7.20
CA THR A 81 2.49 -9.88 -6.04
C THR A 81 3.14 -8.54 -6.28
N TYR A 82 3.29 -7.77 -5.19
CA TYR A 82 3.90 -6.45 -5.22
C TYR A 82 4.60 -6.19 -3.90
N SER A 83 5.85 -5.75 -3.97
CA SER A 83 6.62 -5.41 -2.77
C SER A 83 7.24 -4.04 -2.91
N TYR A 84 7.20 -3.27 -1.85
CA TYR A 84 7.84 -1.96 -1.81
C TYR A 84 8.31 -1.64 -0.39
N THR A 85 9.25 -0.70 -0.30
CA THR A 85 9.82 -0.25 0.96
C THR A 85 9.73 1.27 1.05
N ILE A 86 9.25 1.77 2.19
CA ILE A 86 9.31 3.20 2.50
C ILE A 86 10.74 3.49 2.97
N ILE A 87 11.46 4.32 2.22
CA ILE A 87 12.87 4.60 2.45
C ILE A 87 13.11 5.98 3.07
N GLU A 88 12.20 6.92 2.87
CA GLU A 88 12.27 8.26 3.43
C GLU A 88 10.87 8.79 3.70
N GLY A 89 10.76 9.73 4.61
CA GLY A 89 9.52 10.44 4.88
C GLY A 89 9.22 10.57 6.36
N ASP A 90 8.28 11.45 6.69
CA ASP A 90 7.90 11.72 8.06
C ASP A 90 7.13 10.56 8.73
N VAL A 91 6.62 9.60 7.95
CA VAL A 91 6.05 8.35 8.48
C VAL A 91 7.10 7.56 9.26
N LEU A 92 8.36 7.60 8.82
CA LEU A 92 9.44 6.89 9.49
C LEU A 92 9.82 7.56 10.81
N ALA A 93 9.65 8.88 10.89
CA ALA A 93 10.06 9.70 12.04
C ALA A 93 11.51 9.38 12.42
N ASP A 94 11.83 9.44 13.71
CA ASP A 94 13.15 9.04 14.22
C ASP A 94 13.15 7.60 14.75
N LYS A 95 12.09 6.85 14.45
CA LYS A 95 11.80 5.54 15.03
C LYS A 95 12.12 4.38 14.11
N PHE A 96 11.88 4.54 12.80
CA PHE A 96 12.03 3.48 11.83
C PHE A 96 13.19 3.75 10.88
N GLU A 97 13.95 2.71 10.56
CA GLU A 97 14.89 2.75 9.44
C GLU A 97 14.16 2.57 8.13
N SER A 98 13.18 1.66 8.12
CA SER A 98 12.38 1.37 6.94
C SER A 98 11.11 0.63 7.33
N ILE A 99 10.14 0.67 6.43
CA ILE A 99 8.93 -0.15 6.51
C ILE A 99 8.76 -0.80 5.14
N SER A 100 8.78 -2.14 5.12
CA SER A 100 8.59 -2.91 3.88
C SER A 100 7.21 -3.55 3.85
N TYR A 101 6.62 -3.62 2.67
CA TYR A 101 5.30 -4.22 2.46
C TYR A 101 5.39 -5.27 1.37
N HIS A 102 4.78 -6.43 1.63
CA HIS A 102 4.65 -7.51 0.66
C HIS A 102 3.17 -7.81 0.47
N ILE A 103 2.68 -7.57 -0.73
CA ILE A 103 1.26 -7.72 -1.06
C ILE A 103 1.10 -8.88 -2.02
N LYS A 104 0.14 -9.76 -1.74
CA LYS A 104 -0.25 -10.84 -2.64
C LYS A 104 -1.77 -10.90 -2.71
N ILE A 105 -2.30 -10.93 -3.92
CA ILE A 105 -3.73 -11.07 -4.14
C ILE A 105 -4.01 -12.48 -4.62
N VAL A 106 -4.87 -13.20 -3.90
CA VAL A 106 -5.23 -14.58 -4.22
C VAL A 106 -6.71 -14.70 -4.55
N ALA A 107 -7.03 -15.65 -5.41
CA ALA A 107 -8.42 -15.91 -5.82
C ALA A 107 -9.18 -16.62 -4.71
N CYS A 108 -10.48 -16.28 -4.59
CA CYS A 108 -11.42 -17.00 -3.76
C CYS A 108 -12.35 -17.88 -4.61
N PRO A 109 -12.88 -18.97 -4.06
CA PRO A 109 -13.80 -19.85 -4.81
C PRO A 109 -15.07 -19.16 -5.33
N ASP A 110 -15.49 -18.06 -4.68
CA ASP A 110 -16.68 -17.29 -5.06
C ASP A 110 -16.44 -16.28 -6.20
N GLY A 111 -15.24 -16.24 -6.77
CA GLY A 111 -14.88 -15.30 -7.82
C GLY A 111 -14.26 -14.00 -7.33
N GLY A 112 -14.26 -13.77 -6.02
CA GLY A 112 -13.60 -12.63 -5.41
C GLY A 112 -12.13 -12.91 -5.11
N SER A 113 -11.55 -12.16 -4.19
CA SER A 113 -10.14 -12.26 -3.85
C SER A 113 -9.87 -11.96 -2.37
N ILE A 114 -8.67 -12.28 -1.93
CA ILE A 114 -8.14 -11.89 -0.64
C ILE A 114 -6.84 -11.17 -0.88
N CYS A 115 -6.75 -9.93 -0.37
CA CYS A 115 -5.50 -9.16 -0.40
C CYS A 115 -4.71 -9.48 0.87
N LYS A 116 -3.58 -10.14 0.72
CA LYS A 116 -2.68 -10.47 1.81
C LYS A 116 -1.57 -9.43 1.86
N ASN A 117 -1.39 -8.80 3.01
CA ASN A 117 -0.40 -7.75 3.19
C ASN A 117 0.46 -8.07 4.39
N ARG A 118 1.76 -8.25 4.17
CA ARG A 118 2.75 -8.42 5.22
C ARG A 118 3.57 -7.14 5.34
N SER A 119 3.58 -6.56 6.52
CA SER A 119 4.36 -5.36 6.81
C SER A 119 5.53 -5.72 7.72
N ILE A 120 6.72 -5.23 7.36
CA ILE A 120 7.94 -5.46 8.13
C ILE A 120 8.47 -4.10 8.57
N TYR A 121 8.46 -3.86 9.88
CA TYR A 121 8.92 -2.62 10.49
C TYR A 121 10.33 -2.82 11.06
N THR A 122 11.30 -2.08 10.55
CA THR A 122 12.67 -2.11 11.06
C THR A 122 12.89 -0.84 11.88
N THR A 123 13.14 -0.99 13.17
CA THR A 123 13.28 0.14 14.08
C THR A 123 14.75 0.57 14.24
N LYS A 124 14.96 1.84 14.60
CA LYS A 124 16.28 2.39 14.87
C LYS A 124 16.65 2.17 16.33
N GLY A 125 17.89 1.73 16.57
CA GLY A 125 18.44 1.60 17.93
C GLY A 125 17.53 0.81 18.86
N ASP A 126 17.17 1.40 20.00
CA ASP A 126 16.32 0.79 21.02
C ASP A 126 14.84 1.13 20.86
N CYS A 127 14.44 1.77 19.77
CA CYS A 127 13.05 2.14 19.51
C CYS A 127 12.18 0.90 19.37
N LYS A 128 10.94 1.01 19.84
CA LYS A 128 9.95 -0.06 19.77
C LYS A 128 8.68 0.44 19.10
N VAL A 129 8.01 -0.45 18.38
CA VAL A 129 6.73 -0.19 17.75
C VAL A 129 5.63 -0.67 18.68
N SER A 130 4.66 0.17 18.98
CA SER A 130 3.49 -0.24 19.75
C SER A 130 2.46 -0.93 18.84
N GLU A 131 1.67 -1.82 19.41
CA GLU A 131 0.57 -2.46 18.69
C GLU A 131 -0.45 -1.43 18.20
N GLU A 132 -0.66 -0.35 18.96
CA GLU A 132 -1.58 0.73 18.57
C GLU A 132 -1.12 1.45 17.31
N GLU A 133 0.17 1.70 17.16
CA GLU A 133 0.71 2.34 15.97
C GLU A 133 0.50 1.47 14.73
N ILE A 134 0.76 0.17 14.85
CA ILE A 134 0.54 -0.78 13.76
C ILE A 134 -0.93 -0.84 13.41
N LYS A 135 -1.79 -0.97 14.40
CA LYS A 135 -3.24 -1.05 14.23
C LYS A 135 -3.79 0.19 13.51
N LEU A 136 -3.36 1.37 13.92
CA LEU A 136 -3.80 2.62 13.31
C LEU A 136 -3.41 2.69 11.83
N GLY A 137 -2.19 2.30 11.49
CA GLY A 137 -1.73 2.23 10.09
C GLY A 137 -2.53 1.23 9.27
N LYS A 138 -2.87 0.09 9.85
CA LYS A 138 -3.67 -0.93 9.18
C LYS A 138 -5.12 -0.49 8.98
N GLU A 139 -5.70 0.23 9.92
CA GLU A 139 -7.04 0.79 9.77
C GLU A 139 -7.10 1.76 8.60
N LYS A 140 -6.10 2.62 8.45
CA LYS A 140 -6.02 3.56 7.34
C LYS A 140 -5.86 2.84 6.00
N ALA A 141 -5.00 1.82 5.94
CA ALA A 141 -4.82 1.01 4.73
C ALA A 141 -6.12 0.30 4.36
N SER A 142 -6.85 -0.23 5.34
CA SER A 142 -8.14 -0.87 5.12
C SER A 142 -9.20 0.10 4.60
N GLU A 143 -9.22 1.33 5.11
CA GLU A 143 -10.14 2.38 4.62
C GLU A 143 -9.89 2.71 3.15
N ILE A 144 -8.62 2.85 2.76
CA ILE A 144 -8.23 3.10 1.38
C ILE A 144 -8.67 1.94 0.49
N PHE A 145 -8.43 0.71 0.95
CA PHE A 145 -8.81 -0.49 0.23
C PHE A 145 -10.32 -0.57 0.00
N LYS A 146 -11.10 -0.34 1.05
CA LYS A 146 -12.57 -0.40 0.98
C LYS A 146 -13.15 0.69 0.09
N ALA A 147 -12.58 1.89 0.13
CA ALA A 147 -13.04 2.98 -0.73
C ALA A 147 -12.76 2.68 -2.20
N LEU A 148 -11.60 2.10 -2.50
CA LEU A 148 -11.27 1.68 -3.86
C LEU A 148 -12.18 0.55 -4.33
N GLU A 149 -12.47 -0.42 -3.45
CA GLU A 149 -13.43 -1.49 -3.74
C GLU A 149 -14.82 -0.92 -4.09
N ALA A 150 -15.31 0.01 -3.29
CA ALA A 150 -16.60 0.66 -3.53
C ALA A 150 -16.61 1.39 -4.88
N TYR A 151 -15.52 2.06 -5.23
CA TYR A 151 -15.38 2.71 -6.54
C TYR A 151 -15.49 1.69 -7.68
N LEU A 152 -14.79 0.56 -7.56
CA LEU A 152 -14.82 -0.48 -8.58
C LEU A 152 -16.19 -1.12 -8.73
N LEU A 153 -16.91 -1.33 -7.62
CA LEU A 153 -18.27 -1.86 -7.65
C LEU A 153 -19.25 -0.87 -8.29
N ALA A 154 -19.04 0.43 -8.08
CA ALA A 154 -19.87 1.48 -8.68
C ALA A 154 -19.49 1.76 -10.14
N ASN A 155 -18.34 1.31 -10.61
CA ASN A 155 -17.84 1.52 -11.97
C ASN A 155 -17.44 0.18 -12.60
N PRO A 156 -18.44 -0.67 -12.92
CA PRO A 156 -18.17 -2.02 -13.44
C PRO A 156 -17.45 -2.04 -14.79
N ASP A 157 -17.48 -0.92 -15.52
CA ASP A 157 -16.78 -0.79 -16.81
C ASP A 157 -15.27 -0.58 -16.68
N TYR A 158 -14.78 -0.38 -15.46
CA TYR A 158 -13.34 -0.26 -15.24
C TYR A 158 -12.65 -1.59 -15.55
N CYS A 159 -11.62 -1.53 -16.37
CA CYS A 159 -10.84 -2.72 -16.75
C CYS A 159 -9.38 -2.37 -17.06
#